data_318e35b4e4657f003075ec9ed05e25e8
#
_entry.id   318e35b4e4657f003075ec9ed05e25e8
#
_cell.length_a   1.000
_cell.length_b   1.000
_cell.length_c   1.000
_cell.angle_alpha   90.00
_cell.angle_beta   90.00
_cell.angle_gamma   90.00
#
_symmetry.space_group_name_H-M   'P 1'
#
loop_
_entity.id
_entity.type
_entity.pdbx_description
1 polymer ?
#
loop_
_entity_poly.entity_id
_entity_poly.type
_entity_poly.pdbx_seq_one_letter_code
_entity_poly.pdbx_strand_id
1 'polypeptide(L)'
;RALVFLLIIITVLLAGLTGGFVAGKLDLRRKSQSGWIILGAHEISRLLSRLLKKAGNDIICIDEDPNSCLKAENEGIKVFFGNALDDRTLQRAEPDTRKGIIALSGNEEVNYIFSQRAKHLSKEMSILIGIKDSHEGITPKMIVDAGGKIPFGHSADMDFWCALVKQNLTRHQSFIYKHDKKFDLSDESIKGFLLPMVIKKKETLEPIDSTMNIKNGNQIIFLINTKNEDKS
;
A
#
# COMPACT_ATOMS: atom_id res chain seq x y z
N ARG A 1 40.95 33.45 26.29
CA ARG A 1 40.77 32.12 25.62
C ARG A 1 39.53 31.39 26.14
N ALA A 2 39.31 31.32 27.47
CA ALA A 2 38.12 30.65 28.06
C ALA A 2 36.77 31.23 27.57
N LEU A 3 36.67 32.56 27.41
CA LEU A 3 35.49 33.27 26.93
C LEU A 3 35.10 32.87 25.48
N VAL A 4 36.09 32.64 24.61
CA VAL A 4 35.87 32.21 23.24
C VAL A 4 35.33 30.77 23.20
N PHE A 5 35.88 29.88 24.01
CA PHE A 5 35.36 28.52 24.14
C PHE A 5 33.93 28.49 24.67
N LEU A 6 33.64 29.31 25.69
CA LEU A 6 32.28 29.43 26.24
C LEU A 6 31.29 29.92 25.19
N LEU A 7 31.66 30.92 24.38
CA LEU A 7 30.82 31.44 23.29
C LEU A 7 30.53 30.38 22.25
N ILE A 8 31.55 29.60 21.84
CA ILE A 8 31.38 28.51 20.86
C ILE A 8 30.42 27.45 21.42
N ILE A 9 30.59 27.03 22.67
CA ILE A 9 29.71 26.04 23.30
C ILE A 9 28.25 26.54 23.30
N ILE A 10 28.03 27.80 23.73
CA ILE A 10 26.68 28.38 23.77
C ILE A 10 26.06 28.45 22.37
N THR A 11 26.80 28.89 21.36
CA THR A 11 26.29 29.00 20.00
C THR A 11 25.95 27.63 19.39
N VAL A 12 26.77 26.61 19.64
CA VAL A 12 26.52 25.24 19.15
C VAL A 12 25.29 24.64 19.85
N LEU A 13 25.17 24.84 21.18
CA LEU A 13 23.99 24.37 21.93
C LEU A 13 22.71 25.08 21.47
N LEU A 14 22.74 26.39 21.27
CA LEU A 14 21.60 27.15 20.77
C LEU A 14 21.21 26.69 19.36
N ALA A 15 22.17 26.55 18.46
CA ALA A 15 21.91 26.08 17.10
C ALA A 15 21.32 24.64 17.08
N GLY A 16 21.85 23.73 17.92
CA GLY A 16 21.36 22.36 18.05
C GLY A 16 19.93 22.28 18.62
N LEU A 17 19.66 23.07 19.69
CA LEU A 17 18.32 23.08 20.30
C LEU A 17 17.26 23.79 19.45
N THR A 18 17.62 24.88 18.77
CA THR A 18 16.67 25.67 17.96
C THR A 18 16.46 25.09 16.58
N GLY A 19 17.43 24.41 15.99
CA GLY A 19 17.36 23.86 14.65
C GLY A 19 16.17 22.88 14.48
N GLY A 20 15.96 21.98 15.44
CA GLY A 20 14.82 21.05 15.45
C GLY A 20 13.46 21.74 15.59
N PHE A 21 13.40 22.81 16.39
CA PHE A 21 12.17 23.60 16.59
C PHE A 21 11.84 24.42 15.33
N VAL A 22 12.83 25.08 14.75
CA VAL A 22 12.66 25.86 13.51
C VAL A 22 12.28 24.95 12.34
N ALA A 23 12.93 23.81 12.17
CA ALA A 23 12.59 22.82 11.15
C ALA A 23 11.15 22.29 11.31
N GLY A 24 10.70 22.10 12.56
CA GLY A 24 9.30 21.72 12.84
C GLY A 24 8.29 22.81 12.49
N LYS A 25 8.60 24.08 12.77
CA LYS A 25 7.73 25.24 12.50
C LYS A 25 7.65 25.59 11.01
N LEU A 26 8.71 25.30 10.26
CA LEU A 26 8.77 25.49 8.81
C LEU A 26 8.24 24.30 8.00
N ASP A 27 7.66 23.29 8.68
CA ASP A 27 7.19 22.03 8.08
C ASP A 27 8.27 21.31 7.22
N LEU A 28 9.54 21.57 7.52
CA LEU A 28 10.70 20.94 6.90
C LEU A 28 11.01 19.54 7.47
N ARG A 29 10.33 19.15 8.54
CA ARG A 29 10.36 17.75 8.97
C ARG A 29 9.69 16.93 7.90
N ARG A 30 10.45 16.03 7.25
CA ARG A 30 9.88 15.01 6.38
C ARG A 30 8.73 14.37 7.15
N LYS A 31 7.51 14.41 6.60
CA LYS A 31 6.36 13.67 7.14
C LYS A 31 6.72 12.19 7.06
N SER A 32 7.33 11.67 8.12
CA SER A 32 7.67 10.27 8.23
C SER A 32 6.37 9.46 8.24
N GLN A 33 6.33 8.41 7.43
CA GLN A 33 5.25 7.41 7.40
C GLN A 33 3.87 7.93 6.93
N SER A 34 3.82 8.80 5.93
CA SER A 34 2.55 9.19 5.29
C SER A 34 2.43 8.59 3.91
N GLY A 35 1.36 7.81 3.71
CA GLY A 35 0.99 7.31 2.39
C GLY A 35 1.64 6.00 1.98
N TRP A 36 1.33 5.58 0.74
CA TRP A 36 1.70 4.28 0.20
C TRP A 36 2.32 4.42 -1.18
N ILE A 37 3.29 3.54 -1.49
CA ILE A 37 3.74 3.29 -2.85
C ILE A 37 3.03 2.04 -3.34
N ILE A 38 2.37 2.13 -4.51
CA ILE A 38 1.68 1.01 -5.14
C ILE A 38 2.40 0.66 -6.43
N LEU A 39 2.91 -0.56 -6.53
CA LEU A 39 3.44 -1.09 -7.77
C LEU A 39 2.29 -1.61 -8.64
N GLY A 40 2.20 -1.11 -9.86
CA GLY A 40 1.09 -1.30 -10.78
C GLY A 40 0.11 -0.12 -10.74
N ALA A 41 -0.37 0.32 -11.91
CA ALA A 41 -1.39 1.36 -12.06
C ALA A 41 -2.66 0.83 -12.76
N HIS A 42 -2.89 -0.48 -12.71
CA HIS A 42 -4.06 -1.15 -13.27
C HIS A 42 -5.35 -0.86 -12.47
N GLU A 43 -6.47 -1.40 -12.91
CA GLU A 43 -7.81 -1.11 -12.39
C GLU A 43 -7.92 -1.26 -10.87
N ILE A 44 -7.40 -2.38 -10.31
CA ILE A 44 -7.47 -2.65 -8.87
C ILE A 44 -6.59 -1.69 -8.09
N SER A 45 -5.37 -1.42 -8.57
CA SER A 45 -4.46 -0.45 -7.95
C SER A 45 -5.04 0.96 -7.92
N ARG A 46 -5.70 1.40 -9.02
CA ARG A 46 -6.37 2.70 -9.07
C ARG A 46 -7.57 2.76 -8.13
N LEU A 47 -8.38 1.70 -8.05
CA LEU A 47 -9.49 1.62 -7.10
C LEU A 47 -8.99 1.71 -5.65
N LEU A 48 -7.98 0.93 -5.29
CA LEU A 48 -7.34 0.96 -3.96
C LEU A 48 -6.78 2.35 -3.65
N SER A 49 -6.08 2.95 -4.62
CA SER A 49 -5.53 4.31 -4.52
C SER A 49 -6.61 5.34 -4.21
N ARG A 50 -7.75 5.30 -4.91
CA ARG A 50 -8.87 6.22 -4.66
C ARG A 50 -9.45 6.05 -3.26
N LEU A 51 -9.61 4.81 -2.78
CA LEU A 51 -10.11 4.53 -1.43
C LEU A 51 -9.16 5.10 -0.37
N LEU A 52 -7.86 4.84 -0.51
CA LEU A 52 -6.86 5.32 0.44
C LEU A 52 -6.68 6.85 0.39
N LYS A 53 -6.72 7.48 -0.80
CA LYS A 53 -6.68 8.94 -0.94
C LYS A 53 -7.88 9.63 -0.29
N LYS A 54 -9.09 9.09 -0.42
CA LYS A 54 -10.28 9.62 0.27
C LYS A 54 -10.11 9.63 1.79
N ALA A 55 -9.29 8.76 2.34
CA ALA A 55 -8.95 8.72 3.75
C ALA A 55 -7.70 9.57 4.11
N GLY A 56 -7.24 10.44 3.20
CA GLY A 56 -6.13 11.36 3.45
C GLY A 56 -4.74 10.76 3.27
N ASN A 57 -4.60 9.54 2.72
CA ASN A 57 -3.29 8.99 2.42
C ASN A 57 -2.69 9.62 1.15
N ASP A 58 -1.39 9.88 1.16
CA ASP A 58 -0.64 10.23 -0.04
C ASP A 58 -0.27 8.94 -0.80
N ILE A 59 -0.67 8.85 -2.07
CA ILE A 59 -0.47 7.65 -2.88
C ILE A 59 0.39 7.98 -4.09
N ILE A 60 1.39 7.13 -4.32
CA ILE A 60 2.19 7.12 -5.54
C ILE A 60 2.08 5.74 -6.17
N CYS A 61 1.73 5.69 -7.46
CA CYS A 61 1.83 4.48 -8.25
C CYS A 61 3.13 4.47 -9.05
N ILE A 62 3.67 3.28 -9.33
CA ILE A 62 4.79 3.06 -10.25
C ILE A 62 4.33 2.04 -11.27
N ASP A 63 4.45 2.35 -12.55
CA ASP A 63 4.11 1.42 -13.64
C ASP A 63 4.93 1.73 -14.89
N GLU A 64 5.17 0.72 -15.73
CA GLU A 64 5.88 0.85 -17.01
C GLU A 64 4.93 0.86 -18.21
N ASP A 65 3.61 0.67 -18.02
CA ASP A 65 2.62 0.81 -19.07
C ASP A 65 2.13 2.27 -19.17
N PRO A 66 2.41 2.97 -20.28
CA PRO A 66 2.00 4.36 -20.46
C PRO A 66 0.49 4.57 -20.37
N ASN A 67 -0.30 3.59 -20.84
CA ASN A 67 -1.77 3.69 -20.82
C ASN A 67 -2.33 3.61 -19.40
N SER A 68 -1.80 2.71 -18.59
CA SER A 68 -2.16 2.59 -17.17
C SER A 68 -1.75 3.83 -16.38
N CYS A 69 -0.56 4.38 -16.66
CA CYS A 69 -0.09 5.63 -16.07
C CYS A 69 -1.01 6.80 -16.42
N LEU A 70 -1.34 6.98 -17.71
CA LEU A 70 -2.23 8.05 -18.16
C LEU A 70 -3.62 7.97 -17.51
N LYS A 71 -4.19 6.76 -17.40
CA LYS A 71 -5.48 6.55 -16.73
C LYS A 71 -5.40 6.93 -15.25
N ALA A 72 -4.33 6.55 -14.56
CA ALA A 72 -4.14 6.89 -13.16
C ALA A 72 -3.95 8.40 -12.94
N GLU A 73 -3.20 9.09 -13.80
CA GLU A 73 -3.05 10.55 -13.78
C GLU A 73 -4.38 11.27 -14.00
N ASN A 74 -5.19 10.81 -14.96
CA ASN A 74 -6.53 11.35 -15.22
C ASN A 74 -7.48 11.17 -14.03
N GLU A 75 -7.25 10.16 -13.19
CA GLU A 75 -7.95 9.94 -11.92
C GLU A 75 -7.32 10.72 -10.75
N GLY A 76 -6.33 11.59 -11.03
CA GLY A 76 -5.63 12.40 -10.05
C GLY A 76 -4.70 11.62 -9.13
N ILE A 77 -4.25 10.43 -9.53
CA ILE A 77 -3.27 9.62 -8.80
C ILE A 77 -1.88 10.00 -9.30
N LYS A 78 -0.96 10.31 -8.39
CA LYS A 78 0.45 10.56 -8.75
C LYS A 78 1.09 9.28 -9.23
N VAL A 79 1.69 9.31 -10.43
CA VAL A 79 2.34 8.15 -11.04
C VAL A 79 3.77 8.47 -11.41
N PHE A 80 4.65 7.50 -11.21
CA PHE A 80 5.98 7.49 -11.80
C PHE A 80 6.03 6.43 -12.89
N PHE A 81 6.08 6.89 -14.13
CA PHE A 81 6.33 6.04 -15.29
C PHE A 81 7.77 5.52 -15.24
N GLY A 82 7.94 4.21 -15.34
CA GLY A 82 9.25 3.56 -15.39
C GLY A 82 9.27 2.17 -14.77
N ASN A 83 10.39 1.50 -14.95
CA ASN A 83 10.61 0.19 -14.35
C ASN A 83 10.82 0.32 -12.84
N ALA A 84 10.00 -0.38 -12.08
CA ALA A 84 10.04 -0.36 -10.62
C ALA A 84 11.32 -1.00 -10.03
N LEU A 85 12.01 -1.82 -10.82
CA LEU A 85 13.29 -2.42 -10.43
C LEU A 85 14.49 -1.49 -10.71
N ASP A 86 14.27 -0.32 -11.29
CA ASP A 86 15.30 0.72 -11.42
C ASP A 86 15.39 1.51 -10.11
N ASP A 87 16.58 1.58 -9.55
CA ASP A 87 16.84 2.28 -8.29
C ASP A 87 16.45 3.77 -8.35
N ARG A 88 16.60 4.42 -9.52
CA ARG A 88 16.19 5.83 -9.70
C ARG A 88 14.67 5.99 -9.58
N THR A 89 13.91 5.07 -10.17
CA THR A 89 12.45 5.08 -10.10
C THR A 89 11.98 4.88 -8.66
N LEU A 90 12.58 3.93 -7.95
CA LEU A 90 12.25 3.66 -6.56
C LEU A 90 12.64 4.82 -5.63
N GLN A 91 13.82 5.41 -5.80
CA GLN A 91 14.26 6.56 -5.01
C GLN A 91 13.36 7.79 -5.18
N ARG A 92 12.86 8.04 -6.41
CA ARG A 92 11.91 9.13 -6.67
C ARG A 92 10.58 8.97 -5.90
N ALA A 93 10.20 7.76 -5.56
CA ALA A 93 9.00 7.49 -4.77
C ALA A 93 9.21 7.74 -3.26
N GLU A 94 10.46 8.05 -2.83
CA GLU A 94 10.84 8.37 -1.46
C GLU A 94 10.35 7.32 -0.43
N PRO A 95 10.75 6.04 -0.58
CA PRO A 95 10.24 4.95 0.25
C PRO A 95 10.53 5.14 1.74
N ASP A 96 11.59 5.87 2.10
CA ASP A 96 11.97 6.21 3.47
C ASP A 96 10.97 7.13 4.17
N THR A 97 10.10 7.81 3.43
CA THR A 97 9.07 8.71 3.96
C THR A 97 7.68 8.07 3.97
N ARG A 98 7.53 6.87 3.40
CA ARG A 98 6.24 6.20 3.22
C ARG A 98 5.88 5.26 4.38
N LYS A 99 4.59 5.10 4.62
CA LYS A 99 4.03 4.14 5.57
C LYS A 99 4.29 2.70 5.12
N GLY A 100 4.25 2.48 3.80
CA GLY A 100 4.51 1.17 3.23
C GLY A 100 4.41 1.11 1.72
N ILE A 101 4.56 -0.10 1.23
CA ILE A 101 4.42 -0.45 -0.17
C ILE A 101 3.36 -1.53 -0.36
N ILE A 102 2.70 -1.51 -1.52
CA ILE A 102 1.73 -2.51 -1.94
C ILE A 102 2.11 -2.91 -3.36
N ALA A 103 2.72 -4.08 -3.53
CA ALA A 103 3.15 -4.57 -4.83
C ALA A 103 2.02 -5.42 -5.43
N LEU A 104 1.41 -4.93 -6.52
CA LEU A 104 0.23 -5.51 -7.17
C LEU A 104 0.40 -5.69 -8.67
N SER A 105 1.63 -5.64 -9.22
CA SER A 105 1.79 -5.94 -10.65
C SER A 105 1.31 -7.34 -10.99
N GLY A 106 1.02 -7.62 -12.26
CA GLY A 106 0.62 -8.95 -12.72
C GLY A 106 1.71 -10.03 -12.60
N ASN A 107 2.95 -9.63 -12.24
CA ASN A 107 4.09 -10.52 -12.07
C ASN A 107 4.51 -10.58 -10.60
N GLU A 108 4.34 -11.75 -9.97
CA GLU A 108 4.60 -11.95 -8.53
C GLU A 108 6.10 -11.93 -8.18
N GLU A 109 6.98 -12.34 -9.09
CA GLU A 109 8.43 -12.25 -8.90
C GLU A 109 8.88 -10.80 -8.87
N VAL A 110 8.35 -9.96 -9.77
CA VAL A 110 8.59 -8.51 -9.78
C VAL A 110 8.08 -7.89 -8.49
N ASN A 111 6.88 -8.27 -8.03
CA ASN A 111 6.32 -7.80 -6.76
C ASN A 111 7.26 -8.13 -5.59
N TYR A 112 7.78 -9.35 -5.55
CA TYR A 112 8.68 -9.80 -4.51
C TYR A 112 10.02 -9.05 -4.54
N ILE A 113 10.69 -8.96 -5.71
CA ILE A 113 11.99 -8.30 -5.87
C ILE A 113 11.87 -6.80 -5.53
N PHE A 114 10.84 -6.13 -6.05
CA PHE A 114 10.57 -4.73 -5.73
C PHE A 114 10.44 -4.51 -4.22
N SER A 115 9.70 -5.38 -3.57
CA SER A 115 9.48 -5.31 -2.12
C SER A 115 10.76 -5.49 -1.31
N GLN A 116 11.64 -6.41 -1.73
CA GLN A 116 12.94 -6.59 -1.10
C GLN A 116 13.83 -5.35 -1.25
N ARG A 117 13.87 -4.74 -2.44
CA ARG A 117 14.63 -3.51 -2.67
C ARG A 117 14.12 -2.35 -1.82
N ALA A 118 12.81 -2.16 -1.77
CA ALA A 118 12.19 -1.12 -0.96
C ALA A 118 12.50 -1.31 0.54
N LYS A 119 12.49 -2.54 1.05
CA LYS A 119 12.83 -2.88 2.44
C LYS A 119 14.27 -2.50 2.80
N HIS A 120 15.21 -2.60 1.87
CA HIS A 120 16.58 -2.15 2.10
C HIS A 120 16.68 -0.63 2.30
N LEU A 121 15.78 0.14 1.69
CA LEU A 121 15.76 1.60 1.82
C LEU A 121 15.05 2.08 3.09
N SER A 122 14.07 1.31 3.60
CA SER A 122 13.38 1.63 4.85
C SER A 122 12.97 0.35 5.58
N LYS A 123 13.53 0.15 6.77
CA LYS A 123 13.29 -1.07 7.58
C LYS A 123 11.94 -1.07 8.30
N GLU A 124 11.34 0.09 8.52
CA GLU A 124 10.12 0.25 9.33
C GLU A 124 8.83 0.25 8.49
N MET A 125 8.94 0.21 7.15
CA MET A 125 7.76 0.25 6.29
C MET A 125 6.95 -1.05 6.31
N SER A 126 5.64 -0.92 6.17
CA SER A 126 4.75 -2.07 5.93
C SER A 126 4.89 -2.55 4.49
N ILE A 127 5.03 -3.86 4.29
CA ILE A 127 5.25 -4.46 2.98
C ILE A 127 4.11 -5.42 2.67
N LEU A 128 3.34 -5.11 1.62
CA LEU A 128 2.26 -5.94 1.11
C LEU A 128 2.63 -6.46 -0.29
N ILE A 129 2.66 -7.78 -0.47
CA ILE A 129 3.11 -8.44 -1.70
C ILE A 129 1.97 -9.27 -2.27
N GLY A 130 1.43 -8.83 -3.40
CA GLY A 130 0.41 -9.54 -4.15
C GLY A 130 1.00 -10.78 -4.83
N ILE A 131 0.33 -11.91 -4.64
CA ILE A 131 0.65 -13.20 -5.26
C ILE A 131 -0.61 -13.84 -5.82
N LYS A 132 -0.43 -14.69 -6.83
CA LYS A 132 -1.48 -15.56 -7.38
C LYS A 132 -1.61 -16.81 -6.51
N ASP A 133 -2.72 -17.49 -6.66
CA ASP A 133 -2.92 -18.81 -6.04
C ASP A 133 -2.34 -19.88 -6.99
N SER A 134 -1.02 -19.98 -7.02
CA SER A 134 -0.30 -20.94 -7.85
C SER A 134 0.54 -21.88 -6.98
N HIS A 135 0.72 -23.12 -7.44
CA HIS A 135 1.62 -24.08 -6.78
C HIS A 135 3.10 -23.84 -7.11
N GLU A 136 3.37 -22.99 -8.09
CA GLU A 136 4.69 -22.61 -8.57
C GLU A 136 4.90 -21.10 -8.38
N GLY A 137 6.15 -20.66 -8.12
CA GLY A 137 6.51 -19.25 -7.96
C GLY A 137 6.65 -18.81 -6.50
N ILE A 138 6.17 -17.59 -6.19
CA ILE A 138 6.32 -16.99 -4.85
C ILE A 138 5.26 -17.55 -3.90
N THR A 139 5.71 -18.19 -2.84
CA THR A 139 4.82 -18.81 -1.85
C THR A 139 4.49 -17.84 -0.70
N PRO A 140 3.33 -18.01 -0.01
CA PRO A 140 3.01 -17.25 1.21
C PRO A 140 4.11 -17.31 2.26
N LYS A 141 4.79 -18.47 2.40
CA LYS A 141 5.91 -18.65 3.33
C LYS A 141 7.08 -17.73 2.99
N MET A 142 7.47 -17.65 1.71
CA MET A 142 8.55 -16.76 1.27
C MET A 142 8.25 -15.29 1.61
N ILE A 143 6.99 -14.88 1.48
CA ILE A 143 6.57 -13.51 1.83
C ILE A 143 6.74 -13.26 3.33
N VAL A 144 6.27 -14.17 4.17
CA VAL A 144 6.38 -14.05 5.64
C VAL A 144 7.85 -14.06 6.07
N ASP A 145 8.67 -14.97 5.53
CA ASP A 145 10.11 -15.06 5.82
C ASP A 145 10.85 -13.76 5.41
N ALA A 146 10.38 -13.11 4.35
CA ALA A 146 10.86 -11.81 3.92
C ALA A 146 10.35 -10.63 4.79
N GLY A 147 9.46 -10.89 5.76
CA GLY A 147 8.81 -9.88 6.60
C GLY A 147 7.73 -9.08 5.88
N GLY A 148 7.20 -9.63 4.79
CA GLY A 148 6.05 -9.09 4.06
C GLY A 148 4.73 -9.73 4.53
N LYS A 149 3.62 -9.23 3.97
CA LYS A 149 2.27 -9.71 4.20
C LYS A 149 1.54 -9.78 2.86
N ILE A 150 0.49 -10.57 2.78
CA ILE A 150 -0.32 -10.71 1.58
C ILE A 150 -1.46 -9.69 1.64
N PRO A 151 -1.62 -8.80 0.63
CA PRO A 151 -2.74 -7.87 0.56
C PRO A 151 -4.06 -8.62 0.39
N PHE A 152 -5.16 -7.95 0.73
CA PHE A 152 -6.53 -8.51 0.64
C PHE A 152 -6.79 -9.71 1.56
N GLY A 153 -5.82 -10.11 2.38
CA GLY A 153 -5.93 -11.23 3.31
C GLY A 153 -5.63 -12.61 2.71
N HIS A 154 -5.63 -12.74 1.39
CA HIS A 154 -5.36 -13.98 0.66
C HIS A 154 -4.69 -13.72 -0.69
N SER A 155 -4.15 -14.77 -1.30
CA SER A 155 -3.67 -14.73 -2.69
C SER A 155 -4.80 -14.36 -3.65
N ALA A 156 -4.54 -13.48 -4.62
CA ALA A 156 -5.55 -13.03 -5.55
C ALA A 156 -4.94 -12.78 -6.94
N ASP A 157 -5.57 -13.31 -7.97
CA ASP A 157 -5.17 -13.07 -9.35
C ASP A 157 -5.61 -11.66 -9.78
N MET A 158 -4.64 -10.75 -9.91
CA MET A 158 -4.91 -9.35 -10.29
C MET A 158 -5.41 -9.24 -11.73
N ASP A 159 -4.97 -10.11 -12.64
CA ASP A 159 -5.42 -10.10 -14.03
C ASP A 159 -6.91 -10.47 -14.11
N PHE A 160 -7.33 -11.48 -13.34
CA PHE A 160 -8.74 -11.85 -13.21
C PHE A 160 -9.60 -10.68 -12.69
N TRP A 161 -9.18 -10.05 -11.57
CA TRP A 161 -9.94 -8.96 -10.98
C TRP A 161 -9.96 -7.71 -11.86
N CYS A 162 -8.85 -7.39 -12.54
CA CYS A 162 -8.81 -6.31 -13.52
C CYS A 162 -9.74 -6.57 -14.71
N ALA A 163 -9.81 -7.80 -15.21
CA ALA A 163 -10.72 -8.17 -16.27
C ALA A 163 -12.19 -7.99 -15.85
N LEU A 164 -12.57 -8.36 -14.63
CA LEU A 164 -13.92 -8.14 -14.11
C LEU A 164 -14.25 -6.65 -14.01
N VAL A 165 -13.32 -5.82 -13.51
CA VAL A 165 -13.53 -4.36 -13.43
C VAL A 165 -13.70 -3.75 -14.82
N LYS A 166 -12.87 -4.13 -15.79
CA LYS A 166 -12.98 -3.66 -17.20
C LYS A 166 -14.31 -4.01 -17.83
N GLN A 167 -14.90 -5.15 -17.46
CA GLN A 167 -16.19 -5.62 -17.98
C GLN A 167 -17.39 -5.08 -17.17
N ASN A 168 -17.18 -4.22 -16.17
CA ASN A 168 -18.20 -3.74 -15.23
C ASN A 168 -18.93 -4.88 -14.47
N LEU A 169 -18.25 -5.99 -14.25
CA LEU A 169 -18.74 -7.16 -13.51
C LEU A 169 -18.33 -7.12 -12.02
N THR A 170 -18.15 -5.92 -11.49
CA THR A 170 -17.81 -5.73 -10.09
C THR A 170 -18.60 -4.58 -9.49
N ARG A 171 -18.87 -4.69 -8.19
CA ARG A 171 -19.32 -3.55 -7.38
C ARG A 171 -18.49 -3.46 -6.09
N HIS A 172 -18.26 -2.27 -5.59
CA HIS A 172 -17.68 -2.07 -4.27
C HIS A 172 -18.78 -1.82 -3.26
N GLN A 173 -18.68 -2.47 -2.11
CA GLN A 173 -19.67 -2.34 -1.05
C GLN A 173 -18.98 -2.31 0.32
N SER A 174 -19.51 -1.48 1.21
CA SER A 174 -19.05 -1.37 2.59
C SER A 174 -19.95 -2.19 3.50
N PHE A 175 -19.33 -3.03 4.33
CA PHE A 175 -20.03 -3.84 5.32
C PHE A 175 -19.47 -3.56 6.72
N ILE A 176 -20.35 -3.56 7.71
CA ILE A 176 -19.96 -3.60 9.12
C ILE A 176 -20.09 -5.06 9.57
N TYR A 177 -18.95 -5.65 9.98
CA TYR A 177 -18.95 -7.01 10.49
C TYR A 177 -19.65 -7.07 11.86
N LYS A 178 -20.69 -7.90 11.97
CA LYS A 178 -21.54 -7.99 13.16
C LYS A 178 -21.62 -9.42 13.71
N HIS A 179 -20.49 -10.10 13.83
CA HIS A 179 -20.42 -11.44 14.38
C HIS A 179 -19.37 -11.53 15.49
N ASP A 180 -19.59 -12.41 16.46
CA ASP A 180 -18.67 -12.65 17.58
C ASP A 180 -17.46 -13.51 17.17
N LYS A 181 -17.61 -14.30 16.09
CA LYS A 181 -16.49 -15.05 15.50
C LYS A 181 -15.65 -14.13 14.64
N LYS A 182 -14.35 -14.42 14.53
CA LYS A 182 -13.46 -13.71 13.61
C LYS A 182 -13.87 -13.98 12.17
N PHE A 183 -13.80 -12.96 11.32
CA PHE A 183 -13.90 -13.15 9.87
C PHE A 183 -12.60 -13.74 9.36
N ASP A 184 -12.67 -14.91 8.76
CA ASP A 184 -11.49 -15.55 8.16
C ASP A 184 -11.25 -15.00 6.75
N LEU A 185 -10.22 -14.18 6.63
CA LEU A 185 -9.78 -13.62 5.34
C LEU A 185 -9.19 -14.67 4.41
N SER A 186 -8.78 -15.84 4.94
CA SER A 186 -8.17 -16.93 4.16
C SER A 186 -9.19 -17.98 3.68
N ASP A 187 -10.47 -17.81 4.00
CA ASP A 187 -11.52 -18.73 3.60
C ASP A 187 -11.58 -18.88 2.06
N GLU A 188 -11.41 -20.10 1.59
CA GLU A 188 -11.45 -20.43 0.16
C GLU A 188 -12.78 -20.04 -0.50
N SER A 189 -13.88 -20.03 0.25
CA SER A 189 -15.21 -19.69 -0.27
C SER A 189 -15.35 -18.24 -0.73
N ILE A 190 -14.51 -17.34 -0.23
CA ILE A 190 -14.53 -15.93 -0.63
C ILE A 190 -13.62 -15.64 -1.82
N LYS A 191 -12.65 -16.51 -2.12
CA LYS A 191 -11.73 -16.32 -3.23
C LYS A 191 -12.47 -16.23 -4.58
N GLY A 192 -12.08 -15.25 -5.39
CA GLY A 192 -12.72 -14.98 -6.68
C GLY A 192 -14.13 -14.39 -6.60
N PHE A 193 -14.76 -14.35 -5.41
CA PHE A 193 -16.07 -13.73 -5.20
C PHE A 193 -15.96 -12.39 -4.44
N LEU A 194 -15.16 -12.33 -3.37
CA LEU A 194 -14.92 -11.12 -2.57
C LEU A 194 -13.43 -10.78 -2.55
N LEU A 195 -13.10 -9.51 -2.76
CA LEU A 195 -11.77 -8.98 -2.57
C LEU A 195 -11.81 -7.92 -1.47
N PRO A 196 -11.33 -8.22 -0.25
CA PRO A 196 -11.34 -7.29 0.87
C PRO A 196 -10.30 -6.18 0.63
N MET A 197 -10.73 -4.98 0.26
CA MET A 197 -9.83 -3.90 -0.16
C MET A 197 -9.21 -3.15 1.01
N VAL A 198 -10.06 -2.56 1.84
CA VAL A 198 -9.65 -1.70 2.95
C VAL A 198 -10.55 -1.89 4.17
N ILE A 199 -9.97 -1.66 5.33
CA ILE A 199 -10.67 -1.64 6.62
C ILE A 199 -10.64 -0.24 7.22
N LYS A 200 -11.77 0.21 7.77
CA LYS A 200 -11.83 1.45 8.52
C LYS A 200 -11.34 1.23 9.93
N LYS A 201 -10.28 1.96 10.31
CA LYS A 201 -9.76 2.04 11.68
C LYS A 201 -9.90 3.48 12.17
N LYS A 202 -10.82 3.70 13.11
CA LYS A 202 -11.17 5.05 13.56
C LYS A 202 -11.60 5.92 12.35
N GLU A 203 -10.84 6.96 12.05
CA GLU A 203 -11.11 7.89 10.92
C GLU A 203 -10.28 7.59 9.67
N THR A 204 -9.40 6.58 9.70
CA THR A 204 -8.52 6.24 8.57
C THR A 204 -8.96 4.94 7.89
N LEU A 205 -8.65 4.83 6.59
CA LEU A 205 -8.73 3.55 5.87
C LEU A 205 -7.33 2.97 5.73
N GLU A 206 -7.21 1.68 6.00
CA GLU A 206 -5.97 0.92 5.82
C GLU A 206 -6.18 -0.23 4.83
N PRO A 207 -5.19 -0.54 3.98
CA PRO A 207 -5.28 -1.72 3.12
C PRO A 207 -5.34 -2.98 4.00
N ILE A 208 -6.18 -3.93 3.62
CA ILE A 208 -6.28 -5.20 4.32
C ILE A 208 -5.08 -6.08 4.00
N ASP A 209 -4.55 -6.75 5.01
CA ASP A 209 -3.46 -7.72 4.91
C ASP A 209 -3.77 -9.05 5.62
N SER A 210 -3.00 -10.10 5.31
CA SER A 210 -3.19 -11.46 5.82
C SER A 210 -3.01 -11.62 7.33
N THR A 211 -2.48 -10.61 8.03
CA THR A 211 -2.28 -10.65 9.48
C THR A 211 -3.41 -9.98 10.26
N MET A 212 -4.33 -9.32 9.55
CA MET A 212 -5.39 -8.56 10.20
C MET A 212 -6.47 -9.46 10.80
N ASN A 213 -6.84 -9.15 12.02
CA ASN A 213 -7.98 -9.73 12.70
C ASN A 213 -9.20 -8.83 12.51
N ILE A 214 -10.19 -9.30 11.78
CA ILE A 214 -11.47 -8.61 11.62
C ILE A 214 -12.40 -9.02 12.75
N LYS A 215 -12.87 -8.03 13.50
CA LYS A 215 -13.71 -8.20 14.68
C LYS A 215 -15.06 -7.53 14.51
N ASN A 216 -15.99 -7.87 15.39
CA ASN A 216 -17.28 -7.19 15.49
C ASN A 216 -17.13 -5.66 15.52
N GLY A 217 -17.91 -4.96 14.71
CA GLY A 217 -17.87 -3.51 14.55
C GLY A 217 -16.88 -2.98 13.51
N ASN A 218 -15.97 -3.81 12.96
CA ASN A 218 -15.09 -3.35 11.90
C ASN A 218 -15.89 -3.10 10.61
N GLN A 219 -15.63 -1.97 9.97
CA GLN A 219 -16.17 -1.63 8.67
C GLN A 219 -15.14 -1.97 7.59
N ILE A 220 -15.56 -2.77 6.61
CA ILE A 220 -14.71 -3.26 5.52
C ILE A 220 -15.33 -2.85 4.20
N ILE A 221 -14.50 -2.44 3.25
CA ILE A 221 -14.91 -2.22 1.86
C ILE A 221 -14.38 -3.39 1.03
N PHE A 222 -15.32 -4.10 0.41
CA PHE A 222 -15.05 -5.21 -0.51
C PHE A 222 -15.27 -4.77 -1.95
N LEU A 223 -14.51 -5.37 -2.85
CA LEU A 223 -14.87 -5.48 -4.25
C LEU A 223 -15.54 -6.84 -4.46
N ILE A 224 -16.74 -6.85 -5.01
CA ILE A 224 -17.58 -8.03 -5.18
C ILE A 224 -17.65 -8.37 -6.67
N ASN A 225 -17.43 -9.63 -7.00
CA ASN A 225 -17.65 -10.19 -8.34
C ASN A 225 -19.14 -10.45 -8.53
N THR A 226 -19.77 -9.75 -9.46
CA THR A 226 -21.22 -9.86 -9.75
C THR A 226 -21.54 -10.82 -10.89
N LYS A 227 -20.54 -11.43 -11.53
CA LYS A 227 -20.72 -12.31 -12.69
C LYS A 227 -21.70 -13.47 -12.46
N ASN A 228 -21.88 -13.91 -11.21
CA ASN A 228 -22.75 -15.03 -10.87
C ASN A 228 -24.08 -14.58 -10.24
N GLU A 229 -24.29 -13.28 -9.99
CA GLU A 229 -25.55 -12.77 -9.40
C GLU A 229 -26.72 -12.85 -10.41
N ASP A 230 -26.45 -12.77 -11.71
CA ASP A 230 -27.48 -12.85 -12.78
C ASP A 230 -27.92 -14.30 -13.10
N LYS A 231 -27.41 -15.32 -12.39
CA LYS A 231 -27.74 -16.73 -12.63
C LYS A 231 -28.59 -17.37 -11.52
N SER A 232 -29.04 -16.60 -10.54
CA SER A 232 -29.87 -17.10 -9.45
C SER A 232 -31.29 -16.51 -9.46
#